data_14a07f857e3bf3c9551a99ddb939532e
#
_entry.id   14a07f857e3bf3c9551a99ddb939532e
#
_cell.length_a   1.000
_cell.length_b   1.000
_cell.length_c   1.000
_cell.angle_alpha   90.00
_cell.angle_beta   90.00
_cell.angle_gamma   90.00
#
_symmetry.space_group_name_H-M   'P 1'
#
loop_
_entity.id
_entity.type
_entity.pdbx_description
1 polymer ?
#
loop_
_entity_poly.entity_id
_entity_poly.type
_entity_poly.pdbx_seq_one_letter_code
_entity_poly.pdbx_strand_id
1 'polypeptide(L)' 'MNSEIFILAGDAGGTKTELELFKFAEGELNSVFNRSYSSRNYRSLEEILIDFTDSFSLK' A
#
# COMPACT_ATOMS: atom_id res chain seq x y z
N MET A 1 21.85 13.87 -6.22
CA MET A 1 21.32 12.76 -5.43
C MET A 1 19.80 12.71 -5.58
N ASN A 2 19.32 11.57 -5.94
CA ASN A 2 17.86 11.41 -6.08
C ASN A 2 17.23 11.14 -4.74
N SER A 3 16.21 11.88 -4.44
CA SER A 3 15.43 11.65 -3.25
C SER A 3 14.11 11.05 -3.65
N GLU A 4 13.87 9.83 -3.23
CA GLU A 4 12.61 9.16 -3.49
C GLU A 4 11.91 8.92 -2.16
N ILE A 5 10.64 9.22 -2.15
CA ILE A 5 9.82 9.00 -0.97
C ILE A 5 8.68 8.09 -1.37
N PHE A 6 8.48 7.05 -0.59
CA PHE A 6 7.34 6.17 -0.80
C PHE A 6 6.27 6.51 0.21
N ILE A 7 5.06 6.64 -0.27
CA ILE A 7 3.92 7.01 0.56
C ILE A 7 2.89 5.91 0.43
N LEU A 8 2.47 5.39 1.57
CA LEU A 8 1.44 4.38 1.61
C LEU A 8 0.14 5.02 2.05
N ALA A 9 -0.87 4.90 1.22
CA ALA A 9 -2.20 5.40 1.53
C ALA A 9 -3.14 4.22 1.68
N GLY A 10 -4.07 4.34 2.62
CA GLY A 10 -5.00 3.26 2.85
C GLY A 10 -6.38 3.76 3.21
N ASP A 11 -7.37 2.97 2.83
CA ASP A 11 -8.76 3.23 3.16
C ASP A 11 -9.34 1.92 3.70
N ALA A 12 -9.47 1.83 5.01
CA ALA A 12 -9.89 0.60 5.66
C ALA A 12 -11.36 0.70 6.05
N GLY A 13 -12.15 -0.20 5.50
CA GLY A 13 -13.56 -0.30 5.85
C GLY A 13 -13.88 -1.66 6.45
N GLY A 14 -15.12 -1.84 6.85
CA GLY A 14 -15.56 -3.09 7.48
C GLY A 14 -15.52 -4.28 6.54
N THR A 15 -15.73 -4.06 5.25
CA THR A 15 -15.77 -5.15 4.28
C THR A 15 -14.60 -5.13 3.31
N LYS A 16 -13.95 -3.98 3.16
CA LYS A 16 -12.92 -3.82 2.14
C LYS A 16 -11.86 -2.87 2.62
N THR A 17 -10.61 -3.22 2.34
CA THR A 17 -9.48 -2.37 2.63
C THR A 17 -8.71 -2.16 1.35
N GLU A 18 -8.44 -0.91 1.01
CA GLU A 18 -7.68 -0.58 -0.20
C GLU A 18 -6.37 0.07 0.20
N LEU A 19 -5.29 -0.40 -0.40
CA LEU A 19 -3.97 0.14 -0.14
C LEU A 19 -3.33 0.53 -1.45
N GLU A 20 -2.61 1.64 -1.40
CA GLU A 20 -1.92 2.13 -2.59
C GLU A 20 -0.58 2.70 -2.20
N LEU A 21 0.45 2.29 -2.93
CA LEU A 21 1.80 2.78 -2.72
C LEU A 21 2.12 3.79 -3.81
N PHE A 22 2.55 4.97 -3.38
CA PHE A 22 2.96 6.02 -4.29
C PHE A 22 4.45 6.26 -4.17
N LYS A 23 5.04 6.72 -5.24
CA LYS A 23 6.42 7.17 -5.24
C LYS A 23 6.41 8.64 -5.60
N PHE A 24 7.06 9.45 -4.76
CA PHE A 24 7.23 10.86 -5.03
C PHE A 24 8.69 11.11 -5.37
N ALA A 25 8.93 11.61 -6.56
CA ALA A 25 10.28 11.90 -7.02
C ALA A 25 10.21 12.98 -8.07
N GLU A 26 11.17 13.88 -8.04
CA GLU A 26 11.31 14.94 -9.07
C GLU A 26 10.04 15.77 -9.21
N GLY A 27 9.38 16.03 -8.09
CA GLY A 27 8.20 16.86 -8.08
C GLY A 27 6.93 16.17 -8.53
N GLU A 28 6.96 14.87 -8.77
CA GLU A 28 5.80 14.13 -9.25
C GLU A 28 5.43 12.99 -8.31
N LEU A 29 4.12 12.80 -8.16
CA LEU A 29 3.58 11.72 -7.36
C LEU A 29 2.96 10.71 -8.31
N ASN A 30 3.46 9.48 -8.27
CA ASN A 30 2.97 8.43 -9.15
C ASN A 30 2.58 7.20 -8.36
N SER A 31 1.48 6.58 -8.78
CA SER A 31 1.05 5.32 -8.19
C SER A 31 1.95 4.21 -8.70
N VAL A 32 2.50 3.44 -7.77
CA VAL A 32 3.40 2.35 -8.09
C VAL A 32 2.66 1.03 -8.05
N PHE A 33 1.78 0.88 -7.07
CA PHE A 33 1.14 -0.40 -6.83
C PHE A 33 -0.09 -0.18 -5.99
N ASN A 34 -1.18 -0.86 -6.31
CA ASN A 34 -2.37 -0.78 -5.48
C ASN A 34 -3.03 -2.13 -5.39
N ARG A 35 -3.81 -2.32 -4.33
CA ARG A 35 -4.48 -3.59 -4.13
C ARG A 35 -5.64 -3.43 -3.17
N SER A 36 -6.68 -4.24 -3.42
CA SER A 36 -7.85 -4.29 -2.55
C SER A 36 -7.88 -5.62 -1.83
N TYR A 37 -8.31 -5.58 -0.58
CA TYR A 37 -8.40 -6.77 0.25
C TYR A 37 -9.79 -6.87 0.84
N SER A 38 -10.27 -8.09 0.99
CA SER A 38 -11.49 -8.31 1.72
C SER A 38 -11.16 -8.30 3.21
N SER A 39 -11.65 -7.29 3.91
CA SER A 39 -11.33 -7.14 5.33
C SER A 39 -11.73 -8.36 6.15
N ARG A 40 -12.74 -9.09 5.69
CA ARG A 40 -13.23 -10.25 6.42
C ARG A 40 -12.24 -11.41 6.45
N ASN A 41 -11.33 -11.45 5.50
CA ASN A 41 -10.37 -12.54 5.40
C ASN A 41 -9.15 -12.33 6.28
N TYR A 42 -9.10 -11.22 6.97
CA TYR A 42 -7.93 -10.88 7.77
C TYR A 42 -8.35 -10.52 9.19
N ARG A 43 -7.50 -10.86 10.14
CA ARG A 43 -7.78 -10.57 11.54
C ARG A 43 -7.54 -9.13 11.90
N SER A 44 -6.64 -8.48 11.19
CA SER A 44 -6.23 -7.14 11.55
C SER A 44 -5.68 -6.44 10.33
N LEU A 45 -5.61 -5.11 10.41
CA LEU A 45 -4.98 -4.32 9.38
C LEU A 45 -3.51 -4.69 9.22
N GLU A 46 -2.87 -5.08 10.31
CA GLU A 46 -1.47 -5.46 10.27
C GLU A 46 -1.24 -6.64 9.33
N GLU A 47 -2.13 -7.63 9.35
CA GLU A 47 -2.02 -8.77 8.44
C GLU A 47 -2.15 -8.35 6.99
N ILE A 48 -3.05 -7.41 6.73
CA ILE A 48 -3.24 -6.90 5.38
C ILE A 48 -1.97 -6.18 4.92
N LEU A 49 -1.37 -5.39 5.80
CA LEU A 49 -0.15 -4.67 5.45
C LEU A 49 1.00 -5.62 5.15
N ILE A 50 1.10 -6.71 5.91
CA ILE A 50 2.13 -7.71 5.66
C ILE A 50 1.93 -8.33 4.28
N ASP A 51 0.69 -8.70 3.97
CA ASP A 51 0.38 -9.26 2.65
C ASP A 51 0.70 -8.29 1.55
N PHE A 52 0.38 -7.03 1.76
CA PHE A 52 0.62 -5.98 0.77
C PHE A 52 2.12 -5.83 0.50
N THR A 53 2.94 -5.78 1.56
CA THR A 53 4.38 -5.61 1.38
C THR A 53 5.00 -6.85 0.73
N ASP A 54 4.49 -8.03 1.05
CA ASP A 54 4.97 -9.25 0.41
C ASP A 54 4.66 -9.26 -1.07
N SER A 55 3.53 -8.67 -1.46
CA SER A 55 3.09 -8.70 -2.85
C SER A 55 4.00 -7.94 -3.79
N PHE A 56 4.61 -6.86 -3.34
CA PHE A 56 5.49 -6.12 -4.23
C PHE A 56 6.97 -6.29 -3.89
N SER A 57 7.26 -7.09 -2.87
CA SER A 57 8.62 -7.56 -2.60
C SER A 57 9.67 -6.46 -2.61
N LEU A 58 9.51 -5.51 -1.71
CA LEU A 58 10.55 -4.50 -1.55
C LEU A 58 11.70 -5.11 -0.80
N LYS A 59 12.73 -5.44 -1.51
CA LYS A 59 13.92 -5.98 -0.88
C LYS A 59 15.15 -5.28 -1.39
#